data_717daa39ae8c63d15f07f4998bc8ba2e
#
_entry.id   717daa39ae8c63d15f07f4998bc8ba2e
#
_cell.length_a   1.000
_cell.length_b   1.000
_cell.length_c   1.000
_cell.angle_alpha   90.00
_cell.angle_beta   90.00
_cell.angle_gamma   90.00
#
_symmetry.space_group_name_H-M   'P 1'
#
loop_
_entity.id
_entity.type
_entity.pdbx_description
1 polymer ?
#
loop_
_entity_poly.entity_id
_entity_poly.type
_entity_poly.pdbx_seq_one_letter_code
_entity_poly.pdbx_strand_id
1 'polypeptide(L)'
;MMTTKIIRRYSLITILLIVSIFISLCVGSVMIHPIDAIKGIFTQDDFILNEYRIPRTLLGIIIGSSLAISGAIIQAVIRNPLASPDVIGISKGASLAAVIIIMTFPTAPLFVLPIGSFLGAFAVSLFLS
;
A
#
# COMPACT_ATOMS: atom_id res chain seq x y z
N MET A 1 -28.00 18.37 10.45
CA MET A 1 -27.20 19.07 9.42
C MET A 1 -25.70 18.69 9.41
N MET A 2 -25.08 18.36 10.55
CA MET A 2 -23.67 17.91 10.64
C MET A 2 -23.47 16.49 10.08
N THR A 3 -24.38 15.57 10.34
CA THR A 3 -24.34 14.16 9.90
C THR A 3 -24.34 14.00 8.37
N THR A 4 -25.13 14.80 7.67
CA THR A 4 -25.24 14.75 6.20
C THR A 4 -23.95 15.20 5.51
N LYS A 5 -23.23 16.18 6.07
CA LYS A 5 -21.92 16.63 5.55
C LYS A 5 -20.85 15.57 5.75
N ILE A 6 -20.90 14.86 6.87
CA ILE A 6 -19.97 13.77 7.19
C ILE A 6 -20.22 12.60 6.23
N ILE A 7 -21.43 12.14 6.10
CA ILE A 7 -21.80 11.04 5.18
C ILE A 7 -21.37 11.38 3.74
N ARG A 8 -21.63 12.60 3.27
CA ARG A 8 -21.23 13.02 1.92
C ARG A 8 -19.71 13.01 1.71
N ARG A 9 -18.92 13.36 2.73
CA ARG A 9 -17.45 13.30 2.64
C ARG A 9 -16.95 11.85 2.55
N TYR A 10 -17.46 10.97 3.38
CA TYR A 10 -17.11 9.56 3.33
C TYR A 10 -17.53 8.90 2.03
N SER A 11 -18.73 9.18 1.52
CA SER A 11 -19.18 8.65 0.24
C SER A 11 -18.32 9.14 -0.93
N LEU A 12 -17.89 10.40 -0.92
CA LEU A 12 -16.98 10.96 -1.93
C LEU A 12 -15.61 10.24 -1.91
N ILE A 13 -15.04 10.03 -0.72
CA ILE A 13 -13.76 9.32 -0.56
C ILE A 13 -13.88 7.88 -1.04
N THR A 14 -14.97 7.19 -0.69
CA THR A 14 -15.22 5.81 -1.13
C THR A 14 -15.36 5.71 -2.65
N ILE A 15 -16.10 6.64 -3.26
CA ILE A 15 -16.24 6.70 -4.73
C ILE A 15 -14.89 6.94 -5.39
N LEU A 16 -14.09 7.89 -4.90
CA LEU A 16 -12.75 8.17 -5.41
C LEU A 16 -11.84 6.95 -5.30
N LEU A 17 -11.91 6.21 -4.19
CA LEU A 17 -11.15 4.99 -4.00
C LEU A 17 -11.54 3.91 -5.02
N ILE A 18 -12.84 3.67 -5.21
CA ILE A 18 -13.34 2.69 -6.20
C ILE A 18 -12.89 3.08 -7.62
N VAL A 19 -13.04 4.35 -7.98
CA VAL A 19 -12.60 4.87 -9.28
C VAL A 19 -11.10 4.72 -9.46
N SER A 20 -10.30 5.01 -8.44
CA SER A 20 -8.84 4.84 -8.47
C SER A 20 -8.43 3.38 -8.66
N ILE A 21 -9.08 2.44 -7.98
CA ILE A 21 -8.86 0.99 -8.17
C ILE A 21 -9.18 0.60 -9.61
N PHE A 22 -10.31 1.05 -10.14
CA PHE A 22 -10.73 0.74 -11.50
C PHE A 22 -9.75 1.31 -12.54
N ILE A 23 -9.31 2.55 -12.37
CA ILE A 23 -8.29 3.17 -13.22
C ILE A 23 -6.97 2.37 -13.17
N SER A 24 -6.57 1.92 -11.98
CA SER A 24 -5.36 1.10 -11.79
C SER A 24 -5.40 -0.21 -12.59
N LEU A 25 -6.58 -0.80 -12.75
CA LEU A 25 -6.76 -2.01 -13.56
C LEU A 25 -6.76 -1.74 -15.06
N CYS A 26 -7.28 -0.59 -15.51
CA CYS A 26 -7.39 -0.24 -16.91
C CYS A 26 -6.11 0.38 -17.49
N VAL A 27 -5.41 1.21 -16.71
CA VAL A 27 -4.27 2.03 -17.17
C VAL A 27 -2.95 1.37 -16.76
N GLY A 28 -2.04 1.24 -17.72
CA GLY A 28 -0.69 0.69 -17.54
C GLY A 28 0.12 0.79 -18.81
N SER A 29 1.21 0.01 -18.92
CA SER A 29 2.05 -0.06 -20.14
C SER A 29 1.27 -0.47 -21.40
N VAL A 30 0.21 -1.25 -21.21
CA VAL A 30 -0.78 -1.60 -22.23
C VAL A 30 -2.13 -1.10 -21.72
N MET A 31 -2.90 -0.37 -22.53
CA MET A 31 -4.26 0.02 -22.14
C MET A 31 -5.21 -1.17 -22.34
N ILE A 32 -5.91 -1.56 -21.28
CA ILE A 32 -6.97 -2.56 -21.33
C ILE A 32 -8.30 -1.81 -21.37
N HIS A 33 -9.15 -2.20 -22.32
CA HIS A 33 -10.47 -1.56 -22.42
C HIS A 33 -11.29 -1.86 -21.14
N PRO A 34 -12.04 -0.90 -20.57
CA PRO A 34 -12.77 -1.08 -19.32
C PRO A 34 -13.67 -2.31 -19.28
N ILE A 35 -14.30 -2.64 -20.39
CA ILE A 35 -15.18 -3.82 -20.52
C ILE A 35 -14.36 -5.12 -20.41
N ASP A 36 -13.17 -5.14 -21.01
CA ASP A 36 -12.29 -6.31 -20.99
C ASP A 36 -11.64 -6.48 -19.61
N ALA A 37 -11.34 -5.39 -18.92
CA ALA A 37 -10.88 -5.42 -17.52
C ALA A 37 -11.93 -6.07 -16.59
N ILE A 38 -13.21 -5.71 -16.75
CA ILE A 38 -14.30 -6.32 -15.96
C ILE A 38 -14.45 -7.80 -16.32
N LYS A 39 -14.45 -8.16 -17.59
CA LYS A 39 -14.55 -9.56 -18.03
C LYS A 39 -13.36 -10.37 -17.55
N GLY A 40 -12.14 -9.85 -17.70
CA GLY A 40 -10.90 -10.53 -17.34
C GLY A 40 -10.79 -10.86 -15.86
N ILE A 41 -11.44 -10.09 -14.97
CA ILE A 41 -11.53 -10.43 -13.53
C ILE A 41 -12.31 -11.74 -13.31
N PHE A 42 -13.33 -11.99 -14.13
CA PHE A 42 -14.19 -13.17 -13.97
C PHE A 42 -13.74 -14.38 -14.80
N THR A 43 -13.19 -14.14 -16.02
CA THR A 43 -12.79 -15.21 -16.94
C THR A 43 -11.35 -15.66 -16.78
N GLN A 44 -10.51 -14.86 -16.12
CA GLN A 44 -9.06 -15.11 -15.93
C GLN A 44 -8.28 -15.30 -17.26
N ASP A 45 -8.83 -14.87 -18.38
CA ASP A 45 -8.22 -15.07 -19.71
C ASP A 45 -7.10 -14.05 -20.00
N ASP A 46 -7.02 -12.93 -19.27
CA ASP A 46 -6.01 -11.89 -19.51
C ASP A 46 -4.84 -12.06 -18.54
N PHE A 47 -3.71 -12.57 -19.06
CA PHE A 47 -2.47 -12.79 -18.32
C PHE A 47 -1.94 -11.51 -17.65
N ILE A 48 -1.97 -10.36 -18.37
CA ILE A 48 -1.45 -9.10 -17.83
C ILE A 48 -2.30 -8.62 -16.66
N LEU A 49 -3.62 -8.77 -16.76
CA LEU A 49 -4.55 -8.37 -15.71
C LEU A 49 -4.37 -9.23 -14.46
N ASN A 50 -4.33 -10.54 -14.62
CA ASN A 50 -4.35 -11.49 -13.50
C ASN A 50 -3.00 -11.64 -12.81
N GLU A 51 -1.89 -11.69 -13.58
CA GLU A 51 -0.56 -11.92 -13.01
C GLU A 51 0.14 -10.64 -12.52
N TYR A 52 -0.23 -9.47 -13.08
CA TYR A 52 0.47 -8.23 -12.74
C TYR A 52 -0.44 -7.16 -12.11
N ARG A 53 -1.59 -6.86 -12.71
CA ARG A 53 -2.38 -5.70 -12.30
C ARG A 53 -3.20 -5.95 -11.03
N ILE A 54 -3.88 -7.08 -10.96
CA ILE A 54 -4.67 -7.43 -9.78
C ILE A 54 -3.77 -7.57 -8.55
N PRO A 55 -2.67 -8.35 -8.56
CA PRO A 55 -1.78 -8.45 -7.42
C PRO A 55 -1.17 -7.10 -7.01
N ARG A 56 -0.75 -6.29 -7.97
CA ARG A 56 -0.20 -4.96 -7.70
C ARG A 56 -1.23 -4.03 -7.05
N THR A 57 -2.47 -4.05 -7.54
CA THR A 57 -3.56 -3.22 -6.99
C THR A 57 -3.92 -3.67 -5.59
N LEU A 58 -3.99 -4.98 -5.34
CA LEU A 58 -4.22 -5.55 -4.01
C LEU A 58 -3.12 -5.16 -3.03
N LEU A 59 -1.85 -5.27 -3.44
CA LEU A 59 -0.71 -4.82 -2.63
C LEU A 59 -0.82 -3.33 -2.31
N GLY A 60 -1.20 -2.49 -3.26
CA GLY A 60 -1.43 -1.06 -3.03
C GLY A 60 -2.51 -0.79 -1.98
N ILE A 61 -3.60 -1.54 -2.00
CA ILE A 61 -4.68 -1.44 -0.99
C ILE A 61 -4.18 -1.88 0.38
N ILE A 62 -3.46 -3.00 0.46
CA ILE A 62 -2.93 -3.54 1.74
C ILE A 62 -1.91 -2.56 2.33
N ILE A 63 -0.96 -2.08 1.53
CA ILE A 63 0.07 -1.13 1.98
C ILE A 63 -0.58 0.19 2.41
N GLY A 64 -1.48 0.74 1.61
CA GLY A 64 -2.15 2.00 1.92
C GLY A 64 -3.00 1.93 3.19
N SER A 65 -3.76 0.84 3.38
CA SER A 65 -4.54 0.63 4.60
C SER A 65 -3.65 0.44 5.84
N SER A 66 -2.55 -0.31 5.72
CA SER A 66 -1.59 -0.50 6.80
C SER A 66 -0.92 0.80 7.23
N LEU A 67 -0.52 1.63 6.27
CA LEU A 67 0.04 2.97 6.55
C LEU A 67 -0.98 3.90 7.17
N ALA A 68 -2.24 3.86 6.75
CA ALA A 68 -3.30 4.68 7.33
C ALA A 68 -3.58 4.30 8.78
N ILE A 69 -3.67 3.00 9.09
CA ILE A 69 -3.86 2.51 10.46
C ILE A 69 -2.65 2.86 11.34
N SER A 70 -1.44 2.59 10.86
CA SER A 70 -0.20 2.93 11.55
C SER A 70 -0.09 4.42 11.84
N GLY A 71 -0.40 5.26 10.85
CA GLY A 71 -0.42 6.71 11.03
C GLY A 71 -1.43 7.16 12.08
N ALA A 72 -2.64 6.60 12.07
CA ALA A 72 -3.67 6.92 13.05
C ALA A 72 -3.25 6.55 14.48
N ILE A 73 -2.62 5.38 14.66
CA ILE A 73 -2.11 4.93 15.97
C ILE A 73 -1.01 5.88 16.46
N ILE A 74 -0.04 6.21 15.61
CA ILE A 74 1.08 7.09 15.97
C ILE A 74 0.55 8.48 16.36
N GLN A 75 -0.37 9.06 15.59
CA GLN A 75 -0.97 10.35 15.91
C GLN A 75 -1.72 10.33 17.25
N ALA A 76 -2.41 9.24 17.55
CA ALA A 76 -3.11 9.09 18.83
C ALA A 76 -2.15 8.96 20.02
N VAL A 77 -1.06 8.20 19.87
CA VAL A 77 -0.07 7.97 20.93
C VAL A 77 0.74 9.25 21.21
N ILE A 78 1.23 9.90 20.15
CA ILE A 78 2.07 11.11 20.26
C ILE A 78 1.20 12.36 20.51
N ARG A 79 -0.13 12.25 20.30
CA ARG A 79 -1.08 13.38 20.39
C ARG A 79 -0.68 14.54 19.46
N ASN A 80 -0.10 14.21 18.32
CA ASN A 80 0.33 15.18 17.34
C ASN A 80 -0.18 14.77 15.94
N PRO A 81 -1.04 15.56 15.28
CA PRO A 81 -1.59 15.25 13.96
C PRO A 81 -0.55 15.27 12.84
N LEU A 82 0.65 15.81 13.08
CA LEU A 82 1.76 15.82 12.12
C LEU A 82 2.66 14.59 12.22
N ALA A 83 2.45 13.73 13.22
CA ALA A 83 3.23 12.51 13.38
C ALA A 83 2.86 11.48 12.29
N SER A 84 3.87 10.88 11.69
CA SER A 84 3.70 9.79 10.72
C SER A 84 4.84 8.77 10.86
N PRO A 85 4.66 7.52 10.40
CA PRO A 85 5.71 6.50 10.41
C PRO A 85 6.98 6.95 9.67
N ASP A 86 6.83 7.75 8.62
CA ASP A 86 7.93 8.28 7.83
C ASP A 86 8.74 9.35 8.57
N VAL A 87 8.06 10.22 9.30
CA VAL A 87 8.72 11.28 10.09
C VAL A 87 9.50 10.68 11.26
N ILE A 88 8.98 9.63 11.88
CA ILE A 88 9.65 8.92 12.99
C ILE A 88 10.83 8.08 12.49
N GLY A 89 10.85 7.74 11.19
CA GLY A 89 11.96 7.00 10.59
C GLY A 89 11.78 5.48 10.52
N ILE A 90 10.65 4.94 10.96
CA ILE A 90 10.35 3.50 10.91
C ILE A 90 10.40 2.98 9.46
N SER A 91 9.77 3.69 8.52
CA SER A 91 9.82 3.36 7.10
C SER A 91 11.24 3.45 6.51
N LYS A 92 12.07 4.35 7.04
CA LYS A 92 13.49 4.47 6.63
C LYS A 92 14.31 3.25 7.07
N GLY A 93 14.05 2.73 8.27
CA GLY A 93 14.65 1.50 8.75
C GLY A 93 14.29 0.29 7.90
N ALA A 94 13.02 0.15 7.53
CA ALA A 94 12.56 -0.87 6.60
C ALA A 94 13.27 -0.79 5.25
N SER A 95 13.35 0.41 4.66
CA SER A 95 13.98 0.65 3.37
C SER A 95 15.50 0.38 3.41
N LEU A 96 16.18 0.80 4.47
CA LEU A 96 17.60 0.53 4.66
C LEU A 96 17.90 -0.97 4.71
N ALA A 97 17.12 -1.72 5.49
CA ALA A 97 17.27 -3.17 5.57
C ALA A 97 17.02 -3.85 4.21
N ALA A 98 16.00 -3.42 3.47
CA ALA A 98 15.73 -3.92 2.12
C ALA A 98 16.91 -3.68 1.17
N VAL A 99 17.48 -2.47 1.15
CA VAL A 99 18.63 -2.14 0.32
C VAL A 99 19.86 -2.98 0.69
N ILE A 100 20.14 -3.15 1.98
CA ILE A 100 21.25 -3.99 2.45
C ILE A 100 21.08 -5.44 1.96
N ILE A 101 19.86 -6.00 2.06
CA ILE A 101 19.58 -7.37 1.61
C ILE A 101 19.80 -7.50 0.10
N ILE A 102 19.26 -6.57 -0.70
CA ILE A 102 19.41 -6.60 -2.16
C ILE A 102 20.89 -6.50 -2.57
N MET A 103 21.68 -5.68 -1.88
CA MET A 103 23.09 -5.50 -2.21
C MET A 103 23.98 -6.65 -1.76
N THR A 104 23.68 -7.25 -0.60
CA THR A 104 24.51 -8.34 -0.03
C THR A 104 24.10 -9.72 -0.52
N PHE A 105 22.81 -9.92 -0.78
CA PHE A 105 22.25 -11.22 -1.18
C PHE A 105 21.37 -11.10 -2.42
N PRO A 106 21.92 -10.80 -3.61
CA PRO A 106 21.12 -10.57 -4.84
C PRO A 106 20.27 -11.76 -5.26
N THR A 107 20.65 -12.97 -4.83
CA THR A 107 19.95 -14.22 -5.14
C THR A 107 19.04 -14.70 -4.02
N ALA A 108 18.82 -13.89 -2.99
CA ALA A 108 17.95 -14.25 -1.88
C ALA A 108 16.51 -14.52 -2.35
N PRO A 109 15.82 -15.50 -1.77
CA PRO A 109 14.41 -15.74 -2.05
C PRO A 109 13.55 -14.50 -1.76
N LEU A 110 12.49 -14.30 -2.55
CA LEU A 110 11.62 -13.12 -2.46
C LEU A 110 11.04 -12.82 -1.08
N PHE A 111 10.84 -13.86 -0.26
CA PHE A 111 10.30 -13.71 1.10
C PHE A 111 11.30 -13.09 2.10
N VAL A 112 12.58 -13.07 1.80
CA VAL A 112 13.63 -12.49 2.66
C VAL A 112 13.48 -10.97 2.74
N LEU A 113 13.07 -10.33 1.66
CA LEU A 113 12.88 -8.87 1.60
C LEU A 113 11.81 -8.37 2.59
N PRO A 114 10.58 -8.89 2.60
CA PRO A 114 9.56 -8.47 3.56
C PRO A 114 9.97 -8.71 5.01
N ILE A 115 10.58 -9.87 5.31
CA ILE A 115 11.04 -10.21 6.66
C ILE A 115 12.14 -9.25 7.10
N GLY A 116 13.14 -9.02 6.26
CA GLY A 116 14.24 -8.12 6.58
C GLY A 116 13.77 -6.67 6.74
N SER A 117 12.88 -6.20 5.88
CA SER A 117 12.28 -4.87 6.01
C SER A 117 11.49 -4.72 7.31
N PHE A 118 10.74 -5.74 7.71
CA PHE A 118 10.03 -5.75 8.98
C PHE A 118 10.98 -5.67 10.17
N LEU A 119 12.07 -6.45 10.16
CA LEU A 119 13.09 -6.42 11.21
C LEU A 119 13.80 -5.06 11.27
N GLY A 120 14.08 -4.44 10.12
CA GLY A 120 14.66 -3.10 10.05
C GLY A 120 13.72 -2.03 10.63
N ALA A 121 12.44 -2.07 10.30
CA ALA A 121 11.43 -1.19 10.89
C ALA A 121 11.31 -1.39 12.40
N PHE A 122 11.29 -2.64 12.86
CA PHE A 122 11.20 -3.00 14.26
C PHE A 122 12.43 -2.55 15.06
N ALA A 123 13.64 -2.72 14.52
CA ALA A 123 14.87 -2.26 15.15
C ALA A 123 14.88 -0.76 15.36
N VAL A 124 14.46 0.03 14.36
CA VAL A 124 14.36 1.49 14.49
C VAL A 124 13.30 1.86 15.50
N SER A 125 12.15 1.18 15.52
CA SER A 125 11.09 1.42 16.51
C SER A 125 11.57 1.20 17.94
N LEU A 126 12.35 0.13 18.20
CA LEU A 126 12.93 -0.14 19.53
C LEU A 126 14.01 0.89 19.90
N PHE A 127 14.79 1.37 18.94
CA PHE A 127 15.84 2.35 19.20
C PHE A 127 15.27 3.73 19.56
N LEU A 128 14.07 4.04 19.09
CA LEU A 128 13.38 5.31 19.32
C LEU A 128 12.43 5.28 20.54
N SER A 129 12.19 4.11 21.12
CA SER A 129 11.34 3.94 22.30
C SER A 129 12.11 4.20 23.60
#